data_2a44b8ed2dcbfeb09918dd515943b1c3
#
_entry.id   2a44b8ed2dcbfeb09918dd515943b1c3
#
_cell.length_a   1.000
_cell.length_b   1.000
_cell.length_c   1.000
_cell.angle_alpha   90.00
_cell.angle_beta   90.00
_cell.angle_gamma   90.00
#
_symmetry.space_group_name_H-M   'P 1'
#
loop_
_entity.id
_entity.type
_entity.pdbx_description
1 polymer ?
#
loop_
_entity_poly.entity_id
_entity_poly.type
_entity_poly.pdbx_seq_one_letter_code
_entity_poly.pdbx_strand_id
1 'polypeptide(L)'
;MSRRRNALILGAVISLLVLTNLATYFQATAPNQVQVRDVGENIEPHYRVQAWIIKADGTVIQVADTLNVYTNIGKNWTRNELGDTATASTNVARHISLSESSSTPAATWTILPTEITTGGCDRNSGTFTALSGNGSWKIEYTFSVGASFTIRCTGLHWIATDNSDNNMIAAAAFSTAATVASGDSLLVRW
;
A
#
# COMPACT_ATOMS: atom_id res chain seq x y z
N MET A 1 7.56 -38.44 73.90
CA MET A 1 8.15 -37.47 72.89
C MET A 1 7.80 -37.81 71.43
N SER A 2 7.42 -39.02 71.05
CA SER A 2 7.17 -39.42 69.62
C SER A 2 5.92 -38.80 68.98
N ARG A 3 4.77 -38.65 69.64
CA ARG A 3 3.51 -38.19 69.04
C ARG A 3 3.53 -36.71 68.53
N ARG A 4 4.24 -35.81 69.22
CA ARG A 4 4.33 -34.41 68.82
C ARG A 4 5.19 -34.22 67.56
N ARG A 5 6.24 -35.05 67.39
CA ARG A 5 7.08 -35.02 66.18
C ARG A 5 6.34 -35.50 64.95
N ASN A 6 5.52 -36.53 65.06
CA ASN A 6 4.74 -37.05 63.95
C ASN A 6 3.63 -36.07 63.52
N ALA A 7 3.02 -35.34 64.46
CA ALA A 7 2.01 -34.30 64.14
C ALA A 7 2.62 -33.10 63.38
N LEU A 8 3.83 -32.68 63.74
CA LEU A 8 4.55 -31.63 63.09
C LEU A 8 4.96 -32.02 61.65
N ILE A 9 5.42 -33.24 61.44
CA ILE A 9 5.78 -33.72 60.07
C ILE A 9 4.53 -33.87 59.22
N LEU A 10 3.41 -34.38 59.75
CA LEU A 10 2.17 -34.51 59.00
C LEU A 10 1.60 -33.13 58.61
N GLY A 11 1.65 -32.13 59.48
CA GLY A 11 1.25 -30.74 59.18
C GLY A 11 2.08 -30.11 58.08
N ALA A 12 3.40 -30.30 58.10
CA ALA A 12 4.29 -29.77 57.08
C ALA A 12 4.04 -30.40 55.70
N VAL A 13 3.77 -31.72 55.66
CA VAL A 13 3.47 -32.43 54.39
C VAL A 13 2.12 -31.97 53.82
N ILE A 14 1.10 -31.81 54.64
CA ILE A 14 -0.21 -31.32 54.19
C ILE A 14 -0.12 -29.89 53.68
N SER A 15 0.62 -29.00 54.35
CA SER A 15 0.83 -27.62 53.90
C SER A 15 1.58 -27.57 52.58
N LEU A 16 2.57 -28.41 52.36
CA LEU A 16 3.31 -28.48 51.11
C LEU A 16 2.42 -29.01 49.97
N LEU A 17 1.56 -30.01 50.21
CA LEU A 17 0.63 -30.53 49.21
C LEU A 17 -0.44 -29.51 48.80
N VAL A 18 -0.93 -28.72 49.74
CA VAL A 18 -1.90 -27.66 49.49
C VAL A 18 -1.27 -26.54 48.66
N LEU A 19 -0.03 -26.15 48.98
CA LEU A 19 0.70 -25.14 48.23
C LEU A 19 1.02 -25.56 46.79
N THR A 20 1.41 -26.81 46.57
CA THR A 20 1.67 -27.35 45.25
C THR A 20 0.40 -27.46 44.40
N ASN A 21 -0.73 -27.89 44.98
CA ASN A 21 -2.02 -27.93 44.27
C ASN A 21 -2.55 -26.53 43.97
N LEU A 22 -2.35 -25.56 44.86
CA LEU A 22 -2.74 -24.18 44.63
C LEU A 22 -1.91 -23.56 43.46
N ALA A 23 -0.62 -23.82 43.43
CA ALA A 23 0.25 -23.36 42.35
C ALA A 23 -0.14 -23.95 40.98
N THR A 24 -0.48 -25.26 40.95
CA THR A 24 -0.96 -25.91 39.70
C THR A 24 -2.34 -25.40 39.30
N TYR A 25 -3.22 -25.12 40.25
CA TYR A 25 -4.54 -24.54 39.95
C TYR A 25 -4.42 -23.14 39.37
N PHE A 26 -3.56 -22.27 39.91
CA PHE A 26 -3.32 -20.94 39.36
C PHE A 26 -2.64 -20.97 37.97
N GLN A 27 -1.81 -21.97 37.68
CA GLN A 27 -1.26 -22.16 36.35
C GLN A 27 -2.31 -22.67 35.35
N ALA A 28 -3.22 -23.54 35.78
CA ALA A 28 -4.28 -24.09 34.93
C ALA A 28 -5.43 -23.11 34.69
N THR A 29 -5.62 -22.12 35.58
CA THR A 29 -6.64 -21.07 35.43
C THR A 29 -6.07 -19.73 34.99
N ALA A 30 -4.78 -19.65 34.70
CA ALA A 30 -4.26 -18.47 33.98
C ALA A 30 -5.10 -18.32 32.69
N PRO A 31 -5.77 -17.18 32.49
CA PRO A 31 -6.51 -16.99 31.27
C PRO A 31 -5.51 -17.23 30.14
N ASN A 32 -5.90 -18.11 29.22
CA ASN A 32 -5.16 -18.34 28.01
C ASN A 32 -4.83 -16.93 27.47
N GLN A 33 -3.60 -16.50 27.68
CA GLN A 33 -3.11 -15.26 27.08
C GLN A 33 -3.28 -15.54 25.60
N VAL A 34 -4.38 -15.06 25.04
CA VAL A 34 -4.53 -14.96 23.62
C VAL A 34 -3.28 -14.19 23.21
N GLN A 35 -2.28 -14.92 22.75
CA GLN A 35 -1.20 -14.33 22.02
C GLN A 35 -1.92 -13.68 20.85
N VAL A 36 -2.25 -12.40 21.00
CA VAL A 36 -2.50 -11.55 19.87
C VAL A 36 -1.18 -11.62 19.11
N ARG A 37 -1.08 -12.60 18.22
CA ARG A 37 -0.13 -12.49 17.16
C ARG A 37 -0.47 -11.12 16.59
N ASP A 38 0.45 -10.20 16.73
CA ASP A 38 0.52 -9.06 15.86
C ASP A 38 0.68 -9.65 14.45
N VAL A 39 -0.45 -10.08 13.92
CA VAL A 39 -0.58 -10.29 12.49
C VAL A 39 -0.51 -8.86 12.01
N GLY A 40 0.71 -8.37 11.87
CA GLY A 40 0.98 -7.23 11.03
C GLY A 40 0.50 -7.64 9.65
N GLU A 41 -0.82 -7.74 9.49
CA GLU A 41 -1.42 -7.72 8.18
C GLU A 41 -1.04 -6.36 7.62
N ASN A 42 0.12 -6.36 6.99
CA ASN A 42 0.48 -5.34 6.05
C ASN A 42 -0.62 -5.43 4.98
N ILE A 43 -1.72 -4.71 5.21
CA ILE A 43 -2.70 -4.44 4.15
C ILE A 43 -1.94 -3.55 3.18
N GLU A 44 -1.14 -4.17 2.34
CA GLU A 44 -0.55 -3.51 1.19
C GLU A 44 -1.58 -3.60 0.08
N PRO A 45 -2.30 -2.51 -0.20
CA PRO A 45 -3.21 -2.51 -1.33
C PRO A 45 -2.37 -2.72 -2.60
N HIS A 46 -2.56 -3.87 -3.22
CA HIS A 46 -1.94 -4.19 -4.49
C HIS A 46 -2.84 -3.65 -5.60
N TYR A 47 -2.45 -2.56 -6.20
CA TYR A 47 -3.12 -2.05 -7.40
C TYR A 47 -2.40 -2.61 -8.63
N ARG A 48 -3.19 -3.06 -9.59
CA ARG A 48 -2.69 -3.42 -10.91
C ARG A 48 -2.64 -2.19 -11.77
N VAL A 49 -1.49 -1.93 -12.36
CA VAL A 49 -1.31 -0.81 -13.29
C VAL A 49 -1.24 -1.36 -14.71
N GLN A 50 -2.06 -0.81 -15.57
CA GLN A 50 -2.11 -1.15 -16.98
C GLN A 50 -1.89 0.10 -17.82
N ALA A 51 -1.16 -0.01 -18.94
CA ALA A 51 -1.00 1.08 -19.88
C ALA A 51 -0.97 0.58 -21.32
N TRP A 52 -1.54 1.41 -22.22
CA TRP A 52 -1.61 1.14 -23.64
C TRP A 52 -1.24 2.40 -24.43
N ILE A 53 -0.34 2.24 -25.43
CA ILE A 53 -0.12 3.25 -26.45
C ILE A 53 -1.21 3.07 -27.50
N ILE A 54 -1.84 4.15 -27.89
CA ILE A 54 -2.76 4.24 -29.01
C ILE A 54 -2.05 5.12 -30.06
N LYS A 55 -1.55 4.49 -31.11
CA LYS A 55 -0.83 5.16 -32.17
C LYS A 55 -1.76 6.04 -33.03
N ALA A 56 -1.20 7.01 -33.69
CA ALA A 56 -1.96 7.91 -34.58
C ALA A 56 -2.69 7.14 -35.71
N ASP A 57 -2.21 5.96 -36.09
CA ASP A 57 -2.84 5.07 -37.07
C ASP A 57 -3.93 4.16 -36.46
N GLY A 58 -4.20 4.27 -35.16
CA GLY A 58 -5.17 3.47 -34.44
C GLY A 58 -4.62 2.15 -33.87
N THR A 59 -3.34 1.81 -34.09
CA THR A 59 -2.71 0.64 -33.49
C THR A 59 -2.65 0.75 -31.98
N VAL A 60 -3.07 -0.28 -31.23
CA VAL A 60 -3.06 -0.33 -29.77
C VAL A 60 -2.00 -1.32 -29.29
N ILE A 61 -1.08 -0.86 -28.44
CA ILE A 61 0.03 -1.62 -27.90
C ILE A 61 -0.01 -1.57 -26.37
N GLN A 62 -0.18 -2.70 -25.70
CA GLN A 62 -0.06 -2.76 -24.23
C GLN A 62 1.42 -2.71 -23.83
N VAL A 63 1.78 -1.78 -22.94
CA VAL A 63 3.15 -1.52 -22.47
C VAL A 63 3.31 -1.76 -20.97
N ALA A 64 2.21 -1.82 -20.23
CA ALA A 64 2.24 -2.18 -18.81
C ALA A 64 1.06 -3.07 -18.44
N ASP A 65 1.37 -4.06 -17.60
CA ASP A 65 0.44 -4.87 -16.83
C ASP A 65 1.21 -5.38 -15.61
N THR A 66 1.28 -4.58 -14.58
CA THR A 66 2.19 -4.77 -13.46
C THR A 66 1.54 -4.40 -12.13
N LEU A 67 2.14 -4.84 -11.04
CA LEU A 67 1.75 -4.39 -9.70
C LEU A 67 2.50 -3.10 -9.35
N ASN A 68 1.86 -2.26 -8.55
CA ASN A 68 2.47 -1.05 -8.04
C ASN A 68 3.35 -1.31 -6.82
N VAL A 69 4.20 -0.34 -6.50
CA VAL A 69 4.83 -0.18 -5.19
C VAL A 69 4.09 0.91 -4.42
N TYR A 70 3.51 0.54 -3.28
CA TYR A 70 2.84 1.48 -2.40
C TYR A 70 3.86 2.23 -1.56
N THR A 71 3.89 3.54 -1.63
CA THR A 71 4.90 4.35 -0.93
C THR A 71 4.61 4.43 0.57
N ASN A 72 5.63 4.74 1.38
CA ASN A 72 5.43 4.99 2.81
C ASN A 72 4.51 6.19 3.05
N ILE A 73 4.55 7.17 2.16
CA ILE A 73 3.65 8.35 2.17
C ILE A 73 2.23 7.90 1.86
N GLY A 74 2.03 7.04 0.87
CA GLY A 74 0.74 6.46 0.54
C GLY A 74 0.13 5.66 1.69
N LYS A 75 0.94 4.87 2.40
CA LYS A 75 0.52 4.14 3.62
C LYS A 75 0.02 5.10 4.70
N ASN A 76 0.75 6.19 4.94
CA ASN A 76 0.35 7.23 5.89
C ASN A 76 -0.93 7.94 5.45
N TRP A 77 -1.06 8.27 4.16
CA TRP A 77 -2.27 8.86 3.60
C TRP A 77 -3.48 7.95 3.83
N THR A 78 -3.41 6.67 3.46
CA THR A 78 -4.50 5.70 3.67
C THR A 78 -4.88 5.58 5.14
N ARG A 79 -3.89 5.51 6.06
CA ARG A 79 -4.15 5.48 7.50
C ARG A 79 -4.96 6.70 7.94
N ASN A 80 -4.60 7.88 7.47
CA ASN A 80 -5.28 9.13 7.84
C ASN A 80 -6.70 9.17 7.25
N GLU A 81 -6.88 8.77 5.99
CA GLU A 81 -8.21 8.72 5.34
C GLU A 81 -9.17 7.72 6.02
N LEU A 82 -8.63 6.63 6.57
CA LEU A 82 -9.44 5.60 7.25
C LEU A 82 -9.69 5.89 8.73
N GLY A 83 -8.77 6.58 9.40
CA GLY A 83 -8.75 6.69 10.86
C GLY A 83 -8.85 8.11 11.42
N ASP A 84 -8.61 9.13 10.62
CA ASP A 84 -8.57 10.51 11.09
C ASP A 84 -9.70 11.33 10.45
N THR A 85 -10.74 11.60 11.24
CA THR A 85 -11.90 12.39 10.80
C THR A 85 -11.59 13.89 10.65
N ALA A 86 -10.46 14.37 11.18
CA ALA A 86 -10.07 15.78 11.09
C ALA A 86 -9.33 16.10 9.79
N THR A 87 -8.71 15.09 9.18
CA THR A 87 -7.96 15.23 7.93
C THR A 87 -8.54 14.44 6.78
N ALA A 88 -9.67 13.72 6.98
CA ALA A 88 -10.45 13.09 5.92
C ALA A 88 -10.73 14.13 4.83
N SER A 89 -10.01 14.04 3.74
CA SER A 89 -9.65 15.23 3.01
C SER A 89 -10.39 15.34 1.69
N THR A 90 -10.42 16.56 1.25
CA THR A 90 -10.61 16.97 -0.13
C THR A 90 -9.56 16.38 -1.11
N ASN A 91 -8.55 15.65 -0.62
CA ASN A 91 -7.41 15.15 -1.39
C ASN A 91 -7.64 13.73 -1.87
N VAL A 92 -8.33 13.58 -2.97
CA VAL A 92 -8.60 12.26 -3.59
C VAL A 92 -7.39 11.80 -4.40
N ALA A 93 -6.99 10.54 -4.18
CA ALA A 93 -5.96 9.87 -4.98
C ALA A 93 -6.43 9.66 -6.42
N ARG A 94 -6.15 10.60 -7.33
CA ARG A 94 -6.60 10.50 -8.72
C ARG A 94 -5.67 11.14 -9.76
N HIS A 95 -4.57 11.76 -9.34
CA HIS A 95 -3.67 12.41 -10.29
C HIS A 95 -2.63 11.40 -10.76
N ILE A 96 -2.57 11.18 -12.06
CA ILE A 96 -1.64 10.26 -12.71
C ILE A 96 -0.51 11.06 -13.31
N SER A 97 0.73 10.67 -13.03
CA SER A 97 1.95 11.23 -13.60
C SER A 97 2.73 10.20 -14.40
N LEU A 98 3.60 10.67 -15.28
CA LEU A 98 4.45 9.87 -16.14
C LEU A 98 5.91 10.25 -15.95
N SER A 99 6.83 9.28 -16.18
CA SER A 99 8.25 9.50 -16.00
C SER A 99 9.08 8.72 -17.00
N GLU A 100 10.20 9.33 -17.43
CA GLU A 100 11.23 8.68 -18.24
C GLU A 100 12.29 7.95 -17.40
N SER A 101 12.21 8.00 -16.07
CA SER A 101 13.16 7.34 -15.16
C SER A 101 13.21 5.83 -15.39
N SER A 102 14.42 5.31 -15.51
CA SER A 102 14.67 3.86 -15.51
C SER A 102 14.84 3.25 -14.12
N SER A 103 14.70 4.06 -13.06
CA SER A 103 14.81 3.59 -11.68
C SER A 103 13.61 2.70 -11.32
N THR A 104 13.88 1.65 -10.56
CA THR A 104 12.83 0.78 -10.02
C THR A 104 12.06 1.51 -8.93
N PRO A 105 10.72 1.55 -8.97
CA PRO A 105 9.90 2.12 -7.92
C PRO A 105 10.24 1.55 -6.54
N ALA A 106 10.32 2.42 -5.54
CA ALA A 106 10.61 2.04 -4.17
C ALA A 106 9.62 2.69 -3.19
N ALA A 107 9.34 1.99 -2.09
CA ALA A 107 8.44 2.49 -1.05
C ALA A 107 8.92 3.82 -0.41
N THR A 108 10.19 4.12 -0.53
CA THR A 108 10.82 5.35 -0.02
C THR A 108 10.67 6.56 -0.94
N TRP A 109 10.13 6.37 -2.16
CA TRP A 109 9.93 7.50 -3.07
C TRP A 109 8.91 8.48 -2.51
N THR A 110 9.25 9.76 -2.58
CA THR A 110 8.39 10.89 -2.18
C THR A 110 7.86 11.66 -3.38
N ILE A 111 8.58 11.58 -4.51
CA ILE A 111 8.25 12.15 -5.82
C ILE A 111 8.47 11.09 -6.90
N LEU A 112 7.88 11.29 -8.06
CA LEU A 112 8.19 10.50 -9.24
C LEU A 112 9.48 11.05 -9.90
N PRO A 113 10.60 10.28 -9.90
CA PRO A 113 11.85 10.77 -10.49
C PRO A 113 11.67 11.08 -11.98
N THR A 114 12.25 12.17 -12.46
CA THR A 114 12.18 12.61 -13.87
C THR A 114 10.73 12.67 -14.39
N GLU A 115 9.82 13.22 -13.58
CA GLU A 115 8.43 13.40 -13.97
C GLU A 115 8.32 14.29 -15.20
N ILE A 116 7.49 13.90 -16.15
CA ILE A 116 7.22 14.67 -17.37
C ILE A 116 6.19 15.74 -17.02
N THR A 117 6.53 17.00 -17.29
CA THR A 117 5.72 18.18 -16.97
C THR A 117 5.28 19.00 -18.18
N THR A 118 5.43 18.44 -19.39
CA THR A 118 5.13 19.11 -20.65
C THR A 118 4.65 18.14 -21.72
N GLY A 119 4.32 18.68 -22.90
CA GLY A 119 4.05 17.88 -24.09
C GLY A 119 2.79 17.01 -23.99
N GLY A 120 1.81 17.39 -23.18
CA GLY A 120 0.57 16.65 -23.00
C GLY A 120 0.71 15.38 -22.14
N CYS A 121 1.91 15.16 -21.56
CA CYS A 121 2.22 14.06 -20.65
C CYS A 121 2.44 14.53 -19.21
N ASP A 122 2.11 15.77 -18.90
CA ASP A 122 2.10 16.37 -17.58
C ASP A 122 1.08 15.67 -16.66
N ARG A 123 1.27 15.78 -15.33
CA ARG A 123 0.38 15.18 -14.33
C ARG A 123 -1.06 15.61 -14.55
N ASN A 124 -1.96 14.65 -14.60
CA ASN A 124 -3.36 14.94 -14.89
C ASN A 124 -4.34 14.15 -14.01
N SER A 125 -5.55 14.70 -13.84
CA SER A 125 -6.60 14.09 -13.04
C SER A 125 -7.29 12.98 -13.80
N GLY A 126 -7.14 11.75 -13.33
CA GLY A 126 -7.85 10.60 -13.88
C GLY A 126 -9.33 10.55 -13.48
N THR A 127 -10.11 9.82 -14.24
CA THR A 127 -11.51 9.54 -13.98
C THR A 127 -11.62 8.32 -13.07
N PHE A 128 -12.23 8.50 -11.90
CA PHE A 128 -12.57 7.40 -11.00
C PHE A 128 -13.81 6.67 -11.49
N THR A 129 -13.78 5.33 -11.47
CA THR A 129 -14.93 4.48 -11.77
C THR A 129 -15.00 3.37 -10.74
N ALA A 130 -16.12 3.28 -10.01
CA ALA A 130 -16.42 2.11 -9.20
C ALA A 130 -16.76 0.94 -10.13
N LEU A 131 -16.15 -0.21 -9.88
CA LEU A 131 -16.39 -1.43 -10.65
C LEU A 131 -17.45 -2.29 -9.95
N SER A 132 -18.04 -3.24 -10.70
CA SER A 132 -18.90 -4.26 -10.11
C SER A 132 -18.07 -5.19 -9.23
N GLY A 133 -18.37 -5.21 -7.94
CA GLY A 133 -17.64 -6.00 -6.94
C GLY A 133 -17.31 -5.17 -5.69
N ASN A 134 -17.16 -5.83 -4.55
CA ASN A 134 -16.92 -5.16 -3.28
C ASN A 134 -15.54 -4.49 -3.28
N GLY A 135 -15.52 -3.17 -3.21
CA GLY A 135 -14.30 -2.38 -3.07
C GLY A 135 -13.42 -2.28 -4.32
N SER A 136 -13.88 -2.77 -5.48
CA SER A 136 -13.13 -2.65 -6.73
C SER A 136 -13.38 -1.31 -7.41
N TRP A 137 -12.32 -0.69 -7.88
CA TRP A 137 -12.38 0.60 -8.59
C TRP A 137 -11.18 0.75 -9.54
N LYS A 138 -11.25 1.72 -10.41
CA LYS A 138 -10.14 2.14 -11.28
C LYS A 138 -10.07 3.66 -11.39
N ILE A 139 -8.88 4.16 -11.70
CA ILE A 139 -8.63 5.53 -12.11
C ILE A 139 -7.95 5.49 -13.46
N GLU A 140 -8.50 6.16 -14.45
CA GLU A 140 -7.97 6.16 -15.82
C GLU A 140 -7.76 7.58 -16.34
N TYR A 141 -6.68 7.75 -17.08
CA TYR A 141 -6.46 8.96 -17.87
C TYR A 141 -5.80 8.63 -19.21
N THR A 142 -6.24 9.31 -20.26
CA THR A 142 -5.64 9.21 -21.59
C THR A 142 -4.87 10.50 -21.87
N PHE A 143 -3.56 10.40 -21.90
CA PHE A 143 -2.65 11.48 -22.25
C PHE A 143 -2.65 11.69 -23.77
N SER A 144 -2.81 12.94 -24.22
CA SER A 144 -2.65 13.32 -25.63
C SER A 144 -1.22 13.76 -25.85
N VAL A 145 -0.42 12.94 -26.52
CA VAL A 145 1.02 13.13 -26.62
C VAL A 145 1.34 14.20 -27.67
N GLY A 146 1.96 15.28 -27.24
CA GLY A 146 2.37 16.41 -28.10
C GLY A 146 3.87 16.44 -28.43
N ALA A 147 4.68 15.55 -27.82
CA ALA A 147 6.12 15.44 -28.04
C ALA A 147 6.57 13.97 -27.97
N SER A 148 7.84 13.70 -28.29
CA SER A 148 8.38 12.33 -28.18
C SER A 148 8.92 12.08 -26.77
N PHE A 149 8.51 10.95 -26.15
CA PHE A 149 8.97 10.49 -24.84
C PHE A 149 9.25 8.99 -24.83
N THR A 150 10.10 8.58 -23.90
CA THR A 150 10.30 7.17 -23.57
C THR A 150 9.87 6.94 -22.13
N ILE A 151 8.57 6.71 -21.92
CA ILE A 151 7.95 6.60 -20.61
C ILE A 151 8.22 5.22 -20.03
N ARG A 152 8.69 5.14 -18.77
CA ARG A 152 9.07 3.92 -18.09
C ARG A 152 8.36 3.71 -16.76
N CYS A 153 7.87 4.80 -16.14
CA CYS A 153 7.19 4.73 -14.85
C CYS A 153 5.95 5.62 -14.86
N THR A 154 5.02 5.29 -13.96
CA THR A 154 3.85 6.12 -13.65
C THR A 154 3.69 6.24 -12.13
N GLY A 155 3.12 7.34 -11.67
CA GLY A 155 2.80 7.60 -10.28
C GLY A 155 1.32 7.94 -10.09
N LEU A 156 0.76 7.58 -8.92
CA LEU A 156 -0.55 8.00 -8.46
C LEU A 156 -0.39 8.99 -7.30
N HIS A 157 -1.07 10.13 -7.36
CA HIS A 157 -0.92 11.24 -6.43
C HIS A 157 -2.27 11.77 -5.98
N TRP A 158 -2.29 12.48 -4.83
CA TRP A 158 -3.49 13.21 -4.37
C TRP A 158 -3.44 14.72 -4.67
N ILE A 159 -2.35 15.25 -5.22
CA ILE A 159 -2.20 16.66 -5.61
C ILE A 159 -1.92 16.75 -7.12
N ALA A 160 -2.52 17.76 -7.76
CA ALA A 160 -2.38 18.01 -9.19
C ALA A 160 -1.01 18.61 -9.56
N THR A 161 -0.33 19.28 -8.63
CA THR A 161 0.92 20.00 -8.91
C THR A 161 2.06 19.03 -9.20
N ASP A 162 2.70 19.21 -10.35
CA ASP A 162 3.88 18.45 -10.79
C ASP A 162 5.07 18.65 -9.86
N ASN A 163 5.94 17.64 -9.78
CA ASN A 163 7.16 17.64 -8.98
C ASN A 163 6.98 18.05 -7.51
N SER A 164 5.76 17.92 -6.97
CA SER A 164 5.50 18.20 -5.55
C SER A 164 5.88 17.02 -4.68
N ASP A 165 6.65 17.30 -3.63
CA ASP A 165 7.03 16.31 -2.63
C ASP A 165 5.87 15.80 -1.78
N ASN A 166 6.04 14.58 -1.27
CA ASN A 166 5.19 14.00 -0.22
C ASN A 166 3.71 13.83 -0.59
N ASN A 167 3.39 13.64 -1.86
CA ASN A 167 2.01 13.43 -2.30
C ASN A 167 1.82 12.16 -3.17
N MET A 168 2.88 11.37 -3.38
CA MET A 168 2.80 10.15 -4.20
C MET A 168 2.34 8.96 -3.37
N ILE A 169 1.20 8.41 -3.74
CA ILE A 169 0.59 7.25 -3.07
C ILE A 169 1.29 5.96 -3.48
N ALA A 170 1.49 5.82 -4.78
CA ALA A 170 2.07 4.62 -5.36
C ALA A 170 2.82 4.93 -6.66
N ALA A 171 3.75 4.07 -7.03
CA ALA A 171 4.46 4.12 -8.29
C ALA A 171 4.52 2.72 -8.93
N ALA A 172 4.57 2.68 -10.26
CA ALA A 172 4.74 1.44 -11.01
C ALA A 172 5.70 1.63 -12.18
N ALA A 173 6.57 0.63 -12.42
CA ALA A 173 7.35 0.56 -13.64
C ALA A 173 6.54 -0.10 -14.75
N PHE A 174 6.67 0.39 -15.97
CA PHE A 174 6.11 -0.29 -17.14
C PHE A 174 6.91 -1.55 -17.46
N SER A 175 6.23 -2.60 -17.86
CA SER A 175 6.85 -3.88 -18.25
C SER A 175 7.74 -3.70 -19.50
N THR A 176 7.35 -2.77 -20.36
CA THR A 176 8.10 -2.35 -21.55
C THR A 176 8.03 -0.83 -21.66
N ALA A 177 9.15 -0.17 -21.93
CA ALA A 177 9.16 1.27 -22.10
C ALA A 177 8.18 1.71 -23.21
N ALA A 178 7.32 2.67 -22.89
CA ALA A 178 6.37 3.24 -23.83
C ALA A 178 7.04 4.33 -24.66
N THR A 179 7.49 4.01 -25.86
CA THR A 179 8.00 5.01 -26.81
C THR A 179 6.81 5.61 -27.56
N VAL A 180 6.53 6.87 -27.28
CA VAL A 180 5.44 7.65 -27.86
C VAL A 180 5.97 8.85 -28.65
N ALA A 181 5.20 9.30 -29.64
CA ALA A 181 5.49 10.46 -30.47
C ALA A 181 4.29 11.42 -30.49
N SER A 182 4.50 12.63 -30.99
CA SER A 182 3.42 13.58 -31.17
C SER A 182 2.30 12.98 -32.04
N GLY A 183 1.06 13.10 -31.59
CA GLY A 183 -0.13 12.53 -32.23
C GLY A 183 -0.54 11.16 -31.68
N ASP A 184 0.32 10.47 -30.93
CA ASP A 184 -0.06 9.26 -30.17
C ASP A 184 -0.92 9.64 -28.95
N SER A 185 -1.57 8.64 -28.37
CA SER A 185 -2.18 8.75 -27.03
C SER A 185 -1.65 7.63 -26.12
N LEU A 186 -1.60 7.91 -24.81
CA LEU A 186 -1.23 6.91 -23.80
C LEU A 186 -2.35 6.80 -22.77
N LEU A 187 -3.04 5.68 -22.74
CA LEU A 187 -4.01 5.35 -21.68
C LEU A 187 -3.28 4.70 -20.51
N VAL A 188 -3.46 5.25 -19.33
CA VAL A 188 -2.97 4.65 -18.06
C VAL A 188 -4.16 4.39 -17.14
N ARG A 189 -4.18 3.19 -16.58
CA ARG A 189 -5.18 2.72 -15.63
C ARG A 189 -4.51 2.24 -14.34
N TRP A 190 -4.99 2.75 -13.24
CA TRP A 190 -4.69 2.32 -11.88
C TRP A 190 -5.86 1.59 -11.26
#